data_9553a95dee1c001e8058da3c7b89bdfb
#
_entry.id   9553a95dee1c001e8058da3c7b89bdfb
#
_cell.length_a   1.000
_cell.length_b   1.000
_cell.length_c   1.000
_cell.angle_alpha   90.00
_cell.angle_beta   90.00
_cell.angle_gamma   90.00
#
_symmetry.space_group_name_H-M   'P 1'
#
loop_
_entity.id
_entity.type
_entity.pdbx_description
1 polymer ?
#
loop_
_entity_poly.entity_id
_entity_poly.type
_entity_poly.pdbx_seq_one_letter_code
_entity_poly.pdbx_strand_id
1 'polypeptide(L)'
;MTITNQQKKEILEQQAQKNITKRVTSPELEKILYEATPVLDHGFVRVVDYMGDDSSIVQAARVSYGKGTKKVSTDSGLIKYLMRHRHSTPFEMCEIKYHVKL
;
A
#
# COMPACT_ATOMS: atom_id res chain seq x y z
N MET A 1 -6.16 -8.43 -23.29
CA MET A 1 -4.77 -8.60 -22.84
C MET A 1 -4.42 -10.06 -22.76
N THR A 2 -3.21 -10.37 -23.13
CA THR A 2 -2.77 -11.75 -23.05
C THR A 2 -1.58 -11.87 -22.11
N ILE A 3 -1.80 -12.55 -20.99
CA ILE A 3 -0.73 -12.97 -20.09
C ILE A 3 -0.30 -14.36 -20.57
N THR A 4 1.00 -14.55 -20.77
CA THR A 4 1.51 -15.86 -21.20
C THR A 4 1.36 -16.89 -20.08
N ASN A 5 1.42 -18.18 -20.44
CA ASN A 5 1.39 -19.25 -19.44
C ASN A 5 2.58 -19.17 -18.49
N GLN A 6 3.74 -18.77 -19.00
CA GLN A 6 4.93 -18.53 -18.19
C GLN A 6 4.68 -17.45 -17.14
N GLN A 7 4.09 -16.33 -17.55
CA GLN A 7 3.78 -15.23 -16.66
C GLN A 7 2.76 -15.63 -15.60
N LYS A 8 1.73 -16.40 -15.99
CA LYS A 8 0.73 -16.91 -15.03
C LYS A 8 1.38 -17.80 -13.98
N LYS A 9 2.30 -18.65 -14.37
CA LYS A 9 3.02 -19.53 -13.48
C LYS A 9 3.86 -18.72 -12.48
N GLU A 10 4.60 -17.72 -12.97
CA GLU A 10 5.41 -16.85 -12.12
C GLU A 10 4.57 -16.09 -11.10
N ILE A 11 3.40 -15.59 -11.51
CA ILE A 11 2.47 -14.89 -10.61
C ILE A 11 2.01 -15.84 -9.51
N LEU A 12 1.61 -17.05 -9.85
CA LEU A 12 1.16 -18.03 -8.85
C LEU A 12 2.27 -18.42 -7.89
N GLU A 13 3.49 -18.60 -8.39
CA GLU A 13 4.65 -18.89 -7.54
C GLU A 13 4.93 -17.75 -6.56
N GLN A 14 4.87 -16.50 -7.03
CA GLN A 14 5.07 -15.33 -6.18
C GLN A 14 3.98 -15.20 -5.11
N GLN A 15 2.72 -15.45 -5.48
CA GLN A 15 1.61 -15.41 -4.54
C GLN A 15 1.66 -16.52 -3.50
N ALA A 16 2.27 -17.66 -3.85
CA ALA A 16 2.39 -18.80 -2.95
C ALA A 16 3.52 -18.63 -1.93
N GLN A 17 4.45 -17.71 -2.16
CA GLN A 17 5.53 -17.47 -1.22
C GLN A 17 5.01 -16.91 0.10
N LYS A 18 5.55 -17.44 1.20
CA LYS A 18 5.21 -16.97 2.54
C LYS A 18 6.48 -16.53 3.23
N ASN A 19 6.61 -15.24 3.44
CA ASN A 19 7.77 -14.66 4.12
C ASN A 19 7.34 -14.03 5.42
N ILE A 20 8.16 -14.19 6.46
CA ILE A 20 7.94 -13.52 7.74
C ILE A 20 8.60 -12.16 7.66
N THR A 21 7.85 -11.11 7.96
CA THR A 21 8.38 -9.75 8.02
C THR A 21 7.98 -9.09 9.33
N LYS A 22 8.82 -8.17 9.81
CA LYS A 22 8.50 -7.31 10.95
C LYS A 22 7.86 -6.01 10.53
N ARG A 23 7.66 -5.82 9.24
CA ARG A 23 7.02 -4.61 8.70
C ARG A 23 5.53 -4.71 8.82
N VAL A 24 4.87 -3.55 8.86
CA VAL A 24 3.42 -3.47 8.78
C VAL A 24 2.96 -4.04 7.46
N THR A 25 1.90 -4.84 7.51
CA THR A 25 1.28 -5.39 6.30
C THR A 25 -0.18 -4.98 6.24
N SER A 26 -0.69 -4.80 5.01
CA SER A 26 -2.09 -4.53 4.74
C SER A 26 -2.72 -5.81 4.21
N PRO A 27 -3.68 -6.43 4.92
CA PRO A 27 -4.31 -7.66 4.44
C PRO A 27 -4.97 -7.49 3.08
N GLU A 28 -5.53 -6.34 2.80
CA GLU A 28 -6.19 -6.07 1.52
C GLU A 28 -5.18 -6.05 0.37
N LEU A 29 -4.03 -5.42 0.57
CA LEU A 29 -2.97 -5.40 -0.44
C LEU A 29 -2.32 -6.76 -0.59
N GLU A 30 -2.14 -7.49 0.52
CA GLU A 30 -1.56 -8.83 0.47
C GLU A 30 -2.38 -9.77 -0.41
N LYS A 31 -3.70 -9.62 -0.42
CA LYS A 31 -4.58 -10.44 -1.27
C LYS A 31 -4.39 -10.20 -2.75
N ILE A 32 -3.98 -9.01 -3.15
CA ILE A 32 -3.88 -8.63 -4.55
C ILE A 32 -2.44 -8.52 -5.06
N LEU A 33 -1.45 -8.78 -4.20
CA LEU A 33 -0.05 -8.75 -4.64
C LEU A 33 0.16 -9.67 -5.83
N TYR A 34 0.84 -9.15 -6.84
CA TYR A 34 1.19 -9.81 -8.11
C TYR A 34 0.00 -10.13 -9.00
N GLU A 35 -1.22 -9.88 -8.57
CA GLU A 35 -2.40 -10.10 -9.39
C GLU A 35 -2.45 -9.07 -10.51
N ALA A 36 -2.46 -9.53 -11.75
CA ALA A 36 -2.49 -8.65 -12.90
C ALA A 36 -3.92 -8.25 -13.22
N THR A 37 -4.18 -6.95 -13.27
CA THR A 37 -5.47 -6.40 -13.72
C THR A 37 -5.31 -5.96 -15.16
N PRO A 38 -6.06 -6.55 -16.11
CA PRO A 38 -5.97 -6.16 -17.52
C PRO A 38 -6.35 -4.69 -17.73
N VAL A 39 -5.57 -4.03 -18.57
CA VAL A 39 -5.83 -2.64 -18.95
C VAL A 39 -5.78 -2.56 -20.48
N LEU A 40 -6.87 -2.10 -21.10
CA LEU A 40 -7.03 -2.06 -22.55
C LEU A 40 -6.86 -3.46 -23.14
N ASP A 41 -6.25 -3.58 -24.32
CA ASP A 41 -6.17 -4.86 -25.03
C ASP A 41 -4.95 -5.70 -24.69
N HIS A 42 -3.82 -5.05 -24.35
CA HIS A 42 -2.55 -5.75 -24.26
C HIS A 42 -1.78 -5.42 -22.96
N GLY A 43 -2.29 -4.50 -22.14
CA GLY A 43 -1.62 -4.05 -20.95
C GLY A 43 -2.14 -4.68 -19.67
N PHE A 44 -1.44 -4.43 -18.59
CA PHE A 44 -1.91 -4.75 -17.25
C PHE A 44 -1.27 -3.83 -16.22
N VAL A 45 -1.89 -3.81 -15.04
CA VAL A 45 -1.36 -3.16 -13.84
C VAL A 45 -1.39 -4.18 -12.71
N ARG A 46 -0.33 -4.28 -11.95
CA ARG A 46 -0.32 -5.10 -10.74
C ARG A 46 0.48 -4.42 -9.64
N VAL A 47 0.10 -4.66 -8.40
CA VAL A 47 0.84 -4.22 -7.23
C VAL A 47 1.92 -5.27 -6.95
N VAL A 48 3.17 -4.84 -6.86
CA VAL A 48 4.29 -5.77 -6.60
C VAL A 48 4.91 -5.55 -5.23
N ASP A 49 4.71 -4.38 -4.64
CA ASP A 49 5.26 -4.07 -3.32
C ASP A 49 4.53 -2.86 -2.74
N TYR A 50 4.64 -2.67 -1.45
CA TYR A 50 4.10 -1.49 -0.78
C TYR A 50 4.85 -1.25 0.52
N MET A 51 4.70 -0.04 1.04
CA MET A 51 5.29 0.38 2.32
C MET A 51 4.20 1.05 3.14
N GLY A 52 3.98 0.53 4.34
CA GLY A 52 3.11 1.19 5.32
C GLY A 52 1.63 0.91 5.15
N ASP A 53 0.88 1.41 6.12
CA ASP A 53 -0.58 1.43 6.14
C ASP A 53 -1.03 2.70 6.87
N ASP A 54 -2.31 2.79 7.21
CA ASP A 54 -2.85 3.97 7.91
C ASP A 54 -2.13 4.23 9.24
N SER A 55 -1.67 3.21 9.94
CA SER A 55 -0.94 3.38 11.19
C SER A 55 0.41 4.08 10.98
N SER A 56 1.00 3.93 9.80
CA SER A 56 2.26 4.61 9.45
C SER A 56 2.08 6.11 9.33
N ILE A 57 0.93 6.54 8.80
CA ILE A 57 0.56 7.95 8.70
C ILE A 57 0.40 8.55 10.09
N VAL A 58 -0.31 7.85 10.96
CA VAL A 58 -0.56 8.28 12.34
C VAL A 58 0.75 8.35 13.13
N GLN A 59 1.59 7.34 12.99
CA GLN A 59 2.90 7.31 13.66
C GLN A 59 3.77 8.49 13.24
N ALA A 60 3.83 8.78 11.96
CA ALA A 60 4.60 9.91 11.44
C ALA A 60 4.08 11.24 11.98
N ALA A 61 2.77 11.41 12.03
CA ALA A 61 2.17 12.62 12.57
C ALA A 61 2.46 12.80 14.06
N ARG A 62 2.37 11.73 14.84
CA ARG A 62 2.64 11.78 16.28
C ARG A 62 4.10 12.11 16.60
N VAL A 63 5.03 11.64 15.79
CA VAL A 63 6.43 11.99 15.93
C VAL A 63 6.66 13.46 15.63
N SER A 64 6.03 13.99 14.58
CA SER A 64 6.22 15.38 14.13
C SER A 64 5.51 16.41 15.00
N TYR A 65 4.28 16.09 15.44
CA TYR A 65 3.41 17.07 16.11
C TYR A 65 3.35 16.88 17.64
N GLY A 66 3.98 15.84 18.17
CA GLY A 66 4.12 15.64 19.60
C GLY A 66 2.80 15.55 20.34
N LYS A 67 2.70 16.29 21.46
CA LYS A 67 1.53 16.20 22.35
C LYS A 67 0.22 16.64 21.72
N GLY A 68 0.26 17.50 20.69
CA GLY A 68 -0.95 17.99 20.03
C GLY A 68 -1.77 16.91 19.38
N THR A 69 -1.15 15.84 18.93
CA THR A 69 -1.84 14.76 18.24
C THR A 69 -2.55 13.79 19.19
N LYS A 70 -2.17 13.77 20.46
CA LYS A 70 -2.80 12.90 21.46
C LYS A 70 -4.27 13.27 21.76
N LYS A 71 -4.68 14.48 21.40
CA LYS A 71 -6.06 14.94 21.59
C LYS A 71 -7.02 14.35 20.56
N VAL A 72 -6.50 13.77 19.49
CA VAL A 72 -7.32 13.08 18.50
C VAL A 72 -7.55 11.67 19.01
N SER A 73 -8.79 11.34 19.31
CA SER A 73 -9.13 10.12 20.03
C SER A 73 -8.95 8.84 19.21
N THR A 74 -8.97 8.93 17.88
CA THR A 74 -8.84 7.77 17.01
C THR A 74 -7.88 8.05 15.86
N ASP A 75 -7.27 6.98 15.35
CA ASP A 75 -6.37 7.08 14.19
C ASP A 75 -7.10 7.60 12.95
N SER A 76 -8.33 7.15 12.74
CA SER A 76 -9.17 7.64 11.65
C SER A 76 -9.43 9.15 11.76
N GLY A 77 -9.71 9.64 12.95
CA GLY A 77 -9.92 11.05 13.21
C GLY A 77 -8.67 11.88 12.94
N LEU A 78 -7.52 11.37 13.34
CA LEU A 78 -6.25 12.04 13.09
C LEU A 78 -5.97 12.13 11.58
N ILE A 79 -6.17 11.05 10.85
CA ILE A 79 -5.95 11.05 9.39
C ILE A 79 -6.86 12.07 8.72
N LYS A 80 -8.14 12.13 9.09
CA LYS A 80 -9.08 13.11 8.55
C LYS A 80 -8.67 14.55 8.89
N TYR A 81 -8.17 14.76 10.08
CA TYR A 81 -7.65 16.07 10.50
C TYR A 81 -6.47 16.49 9.63
N LEU A 82 -5.51 15.59 9.42
CA LEU A 82 -4.34 15.86 8.59
C LEU A 82 -4.73 16.18 7.14
N MET A 83 -5.70 15.47 6.59
CA MET A 83 -6.19 15.73 5.25
C MET A 83 -6.85 17.11 5.13
N ARG A 84 -7.70 17.47 6.09
CA ARG A 84 -8.37 18.77 6.09
C ARG A 84 -7.40 19.93 6.19
N HIS A 85 -6.32 19.76 6.92
CA HIS A 85 -5.30 20.79 7.11
C HIS A 85 -4.14 20.68 6.13
N ARG A 86 -4.26 19.79 5.13
CA ARG A 86 -3.27 19.61 4.05
C ARG A 86 -1.87 19.29 4.55
N HIS A 87 -1.77 18.51 5.59
CA HIS A 87 -0.49 17.98 6.07
C HIS A 87 -0.09 16.79 5.20
N SER A 88 0.80 17.00 4.24
CA SER A 88 1.14 15.99 3.24
C SER A 88 2.22 15.01 3.67
N THR A 89 3.20 15.46 4.46
CA THR A 89 4.36 14.63 4.81
C THR A 89 3.99 13.28 5.47
N PRO A 90 3.03 13.22 6.44
CA PRO A 90 2.67 11.92 7.01
C PRO A 90 2.15 10.92 5.98
N PHE A 91 1.45 11.40 4.95
CA PHE A 91 0.92 10.54 3.89
C PHE A 91 2.01 9.99 2.98
N GLU A 92 3.17 10.62 2.93
CA GLU A 92 4.32 10.16 2.16
C GLU A 92 4.99 8.94 2.80
N MET A 93 4.59 8.56 4.01
CA MET A 93 5.09 7.37 4.69
C MET A 93 4.42 6.08 4.21
N CYS A 94 3.55 6.19 3.22
CA CYS A 94 2.95 5.05 2.54
C CYS A 94 3.23 5.14 1.05
N GLU A 95 3.65 4.05 0.46
CA GLU A 95 3.95 3.98 -0.97
C GLU A 95 3.42 2.67 -1.53
N ILE A 96 3.01 2.69 -2.79
CA ILE A 96 2.61 1.48 -3.52
C ILE A 96 3.44 1.42 -4.79
N LYS A 97 4.05 0.25 -5.02
CA LYS A 97 4.85 0.00 -6.21
C LYS A 97 4.04 -0.82 -7.18
N TYR A 98 3.83 -0.26 -8.36
CA TYR A 98 3.09 -0.90 -9.43
C TYR A 98 4.02 -1.40 -10.52
N HIS A 99 3.69 -2.54 -11.09
CA HIS A 99 4.24 -2.98 -12.37
C HIS A 99 3.19 -2.68 -13.44
N VAL A 100 3.54 -1.82 -14.39
CA VAL A 100 2.63 -1.40 -15.45
C VAL A 100 3.20 -1.87 -16.78
N LYS A 101 2.41 -2.61 -17.52
CA LYS A 101 2.73 -3.01 -18.88
C LYS A 101 1.78 -2.28 -19.84
N LEU A 102 2.34 -1.60 -20.81
CA LEU A 102 1.58 -0.90 -21.84
C LEU A 102 1.38 -1.73 -23.09
#